data_8932f6473a817ea71b0b0ede635cdf55
#
_entry.id   8932f6473a817ea71b0b0ede635cdf55
#
_cell.length_a   1.000
_cell.length_b   1.000
_cell.length_c   1.000
_cell.angle_alpha   90.00
_cell.angle_beta   90.00
_cell.angle_gamma   90.00
#
_symmetry.space_group_name_H-M   'P 1'
#
loop_
_entity.id
_entity.type
_entity.pdbx_description
1 polymer ?
#
loop_
_entity_poly.entity_id
_entity_poly.type
_entity_poly.pdbx_seq_one_letter_code
_entity_poly.pdbx_strand_id
1 'polypeptide(L)'
;MFLTLVLIMMSSAFVMAQETYGIKIAGEDITGYNRYDLTEISGVSGKVYFDPNTRTLTLENATIEANDYNAILNETCDYLSIELIGTNNIYVTGAAGINLKEETTIWSHSGGKLSVKSDGCALLFGGCPLEISNCWLEAEGAWGISARNNVAEEVLKISNSHVEAKGSTGSICDIANLVLDGCSITQPNGAEFDAQSHSVLLNGEVVTYKVVIEPDSYGIQIAGEYVTSLNCKDLSVIDGVDGKISYDPETNTLTMEDVTINATDFNGIWNRGVKDMKIKLFGNNIITSKKACISISETSTISGSGTLSLKSSGDCGLYMHTSLSVEGVKLYAEGKYGVAGDDGTRGEILTLRNSYVEATGSSGSICDLQNLVLDGCSITQPTGAAFDANVHAVALNG
;
A
#
# COMPACT_ATOMS: atom_id res chain seq x y z
N MET A 1 -24.98 -63.40 58.69
CA MET A 1 -23.69 -62.84 58.28
C MET A 1 -23.87 -62.18 56.92
N PHE A 2 -24.16 -60.90 56.90
CA PHE A 2 -24.37 -60.14 55.68
C PHE A 2 -23.01 -59.60 55.20
N LEU A 3 -22.59 -60.00 54.01
CA LEU A 3 -21.40 -59.50 53.37
C LEU A 3 -21.76 -58.29 52.54
N THR A 4 -21.39 -57.09 53.00
CA THR A 4 -21.62 -55.84 52.27
C THR A 4 -20.48 -55.63 51.28
N LEU A 5 -20.78 -55.80 50.01
CA LEU A 5 -19.81 -55.55 48.90
C LEU A 5 -19.80 -54.04 48.64
N VAL A 6 -18.72 -53.37 49.03
CA VAL A 6 -18.53 -51.94 48.70
C VAL A 6 -17.93 -51.91 47.32
N LEU A 7 -18.75 -51.45 46.33
CA LEU A 7 -18.32 -51.20 44.98
C LEU A 7 -17.66 -49.79 44.94
N ILE A 8 -16.34 -49.74 44.94
CA ILE A 8 -15.60 -48.51 44.71
C ILE A 8 -15.66 -48.22 43.21
N MET A 9 -16.54 -47.30 42.82
CA MET A 9 -16.50 -46.71 41.50
C MET A 9 -15.30 -45.75 41.44
N MET A 10 -14.20 -46.24 40.90
CA MET A 10 -13.14 -45.35 40.40
C MET A 10 -13.68 -44.62 39.18
N SER A 11 -14.16 -43.38 39.36
CA SER A 11 -14.35 -42.47 38.27
C SER A 11 -12.93 -42.07 37.76
N SER A 12 -12.44 -42.77 36.76
CA SER A 12 -11.33 -42.28 35.93
C SER A 12 -11.86 -41.06 35.19
N ALA A 13 -11.63 -39.89 35.72
CA ALA A 13 -11.73 -38.68 34.95
C ALA A 13 -10.69 -38.80 33.81
N PHE A 14 -11.14 -39.15 32.63
CA PHE A 14 -10.34 -38.94 31.45
C PHE A 14 -10.17 -37.41 31.34
N VAL A 15 -9.05 -36.90 31.81
CA VAL A 15 -8.59 -35.57 31.41
C VAL A 15 -8.24 -35.72 29.94
N MET A 16 -9.20 -35.41 29.07
CA MET A 16 -8.94 -35.24 27.65
C MET A 16 -7.87 -34.16 27.57
N ALA A 17 -6.69 -34.51 27.05
CA ALA A 17 -5.69 -33.52 26.79
C ALA A 17 -6.34 -32.41 25.93
N GLN A 18 -6.26 -31.18 26.43
CA GLN A 18 -6.82 -30.05 25.70
C GLN A 18 -6.05 -29.93 24.37
N GLU A 19 -6.80 -29.89 23.25
CA GLU A 19 -6.22 -29.70 21.95
C GLU A 19 -5.53 -28.34 21.90
N THR A 20 -4.22 -28.32 21.60
CA THR A 20 -3.43 -27.11 21.41
C THR A 20 -2.98 -27.02 19.94
N TYR A 21 -2.79 -25.82 19.45
CA TYR A 21 -2.44 -25.58 18.04
C TYR A 21 -0.96 -25.22 17.83
N GLY A 22 -0.13 -25.33 18.88
CA GLY A 22 1.30 -25.02 18.79
C GLY A 22 1.60 -23.53 18.69
N ILE A 23 0.64 -22.69 19.03
CA ILE A 23 0.78 -21.24 19.07
C ILE A 23 0.46 -20.76 20.49
N LYS A 24 1.25 -19.78 20.98
CA LYS A 24 0.99 -19.10 22.25
C LYS A 24 0.81 -17.61 22.03
N ILE A 25 -0.11 -17.02 22.77
CA ILE A 25 -0.33 -15.58 22.87
C ILE A 25 -0.06 -15.14 24.30
N ALA A 26 0.85 -14.17 24.49
CA ALA A 26 1.28 -13.67 25.80
C ALA A 26 1.63 -14.80 26.80
N GLY A 27 2.23 -15.91 26.29
CA GLY A 27 2.64 -17.09 27.06
C GLY A 27 1.56 -18.17 27.21
N GLU A 28 0.30 -17.93 26.87
CA GLU A 28 -0.79 -18.90 26.97
C GLU A 28 -1.06 -19.63 25.64
N ASP A 29 -1.32 -20.94 25.72
CA ASP A 29 -1.59 -21.77 24.54
C ASP A 29 -2.93 -21.40 23.87
N ILE A 30 -2.95 -21.33 22.53
CA ILE A 30 -4.19 -21.36 21.78
C ILE A 30 -4.73 -22.78 21.77
N THR A 31 -6.00 -22.91 22.15
CA THR A 31 -6.66 -24.20 22.39
C THR A 31 -8.01 -24.25 21.67
N GLY A 32 -8.62 -25.44 21.60
CA GLY A 32 -9.98 -25.60 21.06
C GLY A 32 -11.05 -24.75 21.75
N TYR A 33 -10.78 -24.28 22.98
CA TYR A 33 -11.76 -23.48 23.76
C TYR A 33 -11.60 -21.97 23.54
N ASN A 34 -10.36 -21.44 23.61
CA ASN A 34 -10.12 -19.99 23.56
C ASN A 34 -9.89 -19.44 22.15
N ARG A 35 -9.69 -20.28 21.13
CA ARG A 35 -9.35 -19.88 19.77
C ARG A 35 -10.31 -18.89 19.10
N TYR A 36 -11.56 -18.85 19.54
CA TYR A 36 -12.59 -17.96 18.97
C TYR A 36 -12.49 -16.52 19.49
N ASP A 37 -11.95 -16.36 20.71
CA ASP A 37 -11.72 -15.07 21.35
C ASP A 37 -10.52 -15.15 22.29
N LEU A 38 -9.38 -14.66 21.80
CA LEU A 38 -8.13 -14.65 22.55
C LEU A 38 -8.00 -13.43 23.47
N THR A 39 -9.00 -12.54 23.51
CA THR A 39 -9.01 -11.39 24.42
C THR A 39 -9.27 -11.81 25.88
N GLU A 40 -9.65 -13.06 26.11
CA GLU A 40 -9.69 -13.65 27.47
C GLU A 40 -8.29 -13.81 28.07
N ILE A 41 -7.24 -13.83 27.23
CA ILE A 41 -5.84 -13.88 27.69
C ILE A 41 -5.42 -12.50 28.20
N SER A 42 -4.81 -12.49 29.39
CA SER A 42 -4.35 -11.25 30.02
C SER A 42 -3.37 -10.49 29.12
N GLY A 43 -3.58 -9.19 28.93
CA GLY A 43 -2.75 -8.34 28.08
C GLY A 43 -3.19 -8.32 26.61
N VAL A 44 -4.27 -9.02 26.23
CA VAL A 44 -4.83 -9.03 24.87
C VAL A 44 -6.10 -8.22 24.80
N SER A 45 -6.21 -7.34 23.82
CA SER A 45 -7.40 -6.51 23.57
C SER A 45 -7.61 -6.31 22.06
N GLY A 46 -8.78 -5.75 21.69
CA GLY A 46 -9.23 -5.65 20.30
C GLY A 46 -9.99 -6.90 19.89
N LYS A 47 -9.74 -7.43 18.70
CA LYS A 47 -10.30 -8.71 18.25
C LYS A 47 -9.17 -9.61 17.76
N VAL A 48 -8.97 -10.73 18.46
CA VAL A 48 -7.92 -11.71 18.18
C VAL A 48 -8.54 -13.10 18.23
N TYR A 49 -8.39 -13.87 17.15
CA TYR A 49 -8.91 -15.22 17.05
C TYR A 49 -8.09 -16.08 16.10
N PHE A 50 -8.21 -17.40 16.24
CA PHE A 50 -7.49 -18.37 15.43
C PHE A 50 -8.45 -19.36 14.74
N ASP A 51 -8.32 -19.50 13.43
CA ASP A 51 -9.01 -20.55 12.66
C ASP A 51 -8.03 -21.70 12.32
N PRO A 52 -8.16 -22.87 12.93
CA PRO A 52 -7.27 -23.99 12.68
C PRO A 52 -7.45 -24.62 11.29
N ASN A 53 -8.58 -24.40 10.61
CA ASN A 53 -8.81 -24.95 9.27
C ASN A 53 -7.97 -24.24 8.21
N THR A 54 -7.81 -22.91 8.36
CA THR A 54 -6.98 -22.07 7.51
C THR A 54 -5.61 -21.78 8.11
N ARG A 55 -5.39 -22.18 9.39
CA ARG A 55 -4.21 -21.82 10.20
C ARG A 55 -3.98 -20.33 10.26
N THR A 56 -5.07 -19.56 10.37
CA THR A 56 -5.03 -18.10 10.36
C THR A 56 -5.26 -17.54 11.76
N LEU A 57 -4.28 -16.79 12.25
CA LEU A 57 -4.38 -15.93 13.42
C LEU A 57 -4.76 -14.53 12.92
N THR A 58 -5.97 -14.09 13.21
CA THR A 58 -6.44 -12.75 12.80
C THR A 58 -6.26 -11.76 13.94
N LEU A 59 -5.61 -10.64 13.65
CA LEU A 59 -5.47 -9.47 14.52
C LEU A 59 -6.28 -8.31 13.90
N GLU A 60 -7.35 -7.87 14.59
CA GLU A 60 -8.20 -6.78 14.13
C GLU A 60 -8.23 -5.67 15.19
N ASN A 61 -7.55 -4.55 14.92
CA ASN A 61 -7.35 -3.44 15.85
C ASN A 61 -6.90 -3.93 17.24
N ALA A 62 -5.99 -4.89 17.23
CA ALA A 62 -5.56 -5.60 18.42
C ALA A 62 -4.38 -4.92 19.12
N THR A 63 -4.33 -5.08 20.44
CA THR A 63 -3.14 -4.78 21.23
C THR A 63 -2.79 -6.00 22.07
N ILE A 64 -1.52 -6.43 22.03
CA ILE A 64 -0.98 -7.53 22.83
C ILE A 64 0.18 -7.01 23.67
N GLU A 65 0.05 -7.08 24.98
CA GLU A 65 1.08 -6.74 25.95
C GLU A 65 1.55 -7.99 26.69
N ALA A 66 2.86 -8.23 26.74
CA ALA A 66 3.42 -9.38 27.44
C ALA A 66 4.68 -9.01 28.20
N ASN A 67 4.87 -9.61 29.39
CA ASN A 67 6.06 -9.47 30.22
C ASN A 67 6.68 -10.84 30.42
N ASP A 68 7.98 -10.97 30.12
CA ASP A 68 8.75 -12.21 30.19
C ASP A 68 8.29 -13.34 29.27
N TYR A 69 7.30 -13.06 28.39
CA TYR A 69 6.79 -13.99 27.37
C TYR A 69 6.78 -13.31 26.00
N ASN A 70 6.88 -14.13 24.95
CA ASN A 70 6.61 -13.60 23.59
C ASN A 70 5.13 -13.25 23.48
N ALA A 71 4.82 -12.14 22.82
CA ALA A 71 3.42 -11.80 22.56
C ALA A 71 2.78 -12.84 21.62
N ILE A 72 3.51 -13.23 20.57
CA ILE A 72 3.13 -14.34 19.68
C ILE A 72 4.31 -15.30 19.59
N LEU A 73 4.07 -16.57 19.90
CA LEU A 73 5.03 -17.65 19.73
C LEU A 73 4.41 -18.74 18.85
N ASN A 74 4.96 -18.94 17.66
CA ASN A 74 4.66 -20.11 16.83
C ASN A 74 5.69 -21.21 17.10
N GLU A 75 5.29 -22.26 17.79
CA GLU A 75 6.20 -23.38 18.14
C GLU A 75 6.16 -24.52 17.12
N THR A 76 4.95 -24.87 16.63
CA THR A 76 4.75 -26.09 15.80
C THR A 76 3.59 -25.97 14.80
N CYS A 77 3.06 -24.77 14.56
CA CYS A 77 2.01 -24.57 13.55
C CYS A 77 2.64 -24.26 12.20
N ASP A 78 2.83 -25.31 11.38
CA ASP A 78 3.30 -25.16 10.00
C ASP A 78 2.38 -24.24 9.17
N TYR A 79 2.98 -23.36 8.35
CA TYR A 79 2.26 -22.45 7.45
C TYR A 79 1.25 -21.56 8.18
N LEU A 80 1.64 -21.02 9.35
CA LEU A 80 0.82 -20.05 10.07
C LEU A 80 0.63 -18.78 9.22
N SER A 81 -0.61 -18.35 9.10
CA SER A 81 -0.99 -17.08 8.49
C SER A 81 -1.39 -16.09 9.58
N ILE A 82 -0.72 -14.94 9.68
CA ILE A 82 -1.10 -13.84 10.57
C ILE A 82 -1.75 -12.75 9.70
N GLU A 83 -3.06 -12.64 9.78
CA GLU A 83 -3.83 -11.66 9.04
C GLU A 83 -4.00 -10.37 9.85
N LEU A 84 -3.69 -9.24 9.23
CA LEU A 84 -3.79 -7.92 9.85
C LEU A 84 -5.00 -7.15 9.29
N ILE A 85 -5.87 -6.69 10.19
CA ILE A 85 -7.01 -5.82 9.88
C ILE A 85 -6.90 -4.56 10.74
N GLY A 86 -6.90 -3.38 10.11
CA GLY A 86 -6.76 -2.10 10.81
C GLY A 86 -5.37 -1.92 11.43
N THR A 87 -5.30 -1.36 12.63
CA THR A 87 -4.04 -1.03 13.32
C THR A 87 -3.82 -1.92 14.54
N ASN A 88 -2.71 -2.66 14.55
CA ASN A 88 -2.39 -3.64 15.58
C ASN A 88 -1.07 -3.27 16.27
N ASN A 89 -0.98 -3.47 17.57
CA ASN A 89 0.19 -3.13 18.38
C ASN A 89 0.61 -4.30 19.27
N ILE A 90 1.91 -4.50 19.39
CA ILE A 90 2.53 -5.48 20.27
C ILE A 90 3.60 -4.80 21.11
N TYR A 91 3.53 -4.98 22.43
CA TYR A 91 4.49 -4.43 23.39
C TYR A 91 4.99 -5.56 24.29
N VAL A 92 6.31 -5.79 24.30
CA VAL A 92 6.92 -6.89 25.05
C VAL A 92 8.13 -6.40 25.83
N THR A 93 8.25 -6.89 27.06
CA THR A 93 9.47 -6.77 27.89
C THR A 93 9.98 -8.16 28.26
N GLY A 94 11.31 -8.34 28.29
CA GLY A 94 11.96 -9.59 28.70
C GLY A 94 11.94 -10.74 27.68
N ALA A 95 11.30 -10.57 26.53
CA ALA A 95 11.20 -11.61 25.49
C ALA A 95 11.12 -10.99 24.08
N ALA A 96 10.99 -11.83 23.05
CA ALA A 96 10.74 -11.35 21.70
C ALA A 96 9.26 -10.93 21.52
N GLY A 97 9.01 -9.92 20.69
CA GLY A 97 7.65 -9.53 20.32
C GLY A 97 6.92 -10.68 19.63
N ILE A 98 7.42 -11.08 18.48
CA ILE A 98 6.95 -12.25 17.73
C ILE A 98 8.12 -13.22 17.59
N ASN A 99 7.89 -14.50 17.87
CA ASN A 99 8.90 -15.56 17.80
C ASN A 99 8.36 -16.75 16.99
N LEU A 100 8.97 -17.03 15.84
CA LEU A 100 8.49 -18.00 14.88
C LEU A 100 9.52 -19.14 14.72
N LYS A 101 9.06 -20.39 14.89
CA LYS A 101 9.87 -21.60 14.70
C LYS A 101 9.40 -22.42 13.50
N GLU A 102 8.31 -22.01 12.89
CA GLU A 102 7.70 -22.62 11.70
C GLU A 102 7.38 -21.56 10.68
N GLU A 103 7.29 -21.95 9.40
CA GLU A 103 6.96 -21.09 8.28
C GLU A 103 5.72 -20.22 8.57
N THR A 104 5.87 -18.93 8.43
CA THR A 104 4.81 -17.97 8.76
C THR A 104 4.71 -16.86 7.71
N THR A 105 3.48 -16.49 7.38
CA THR A 105 3.19 -15.32 6.56
C THR A 105 2.44 -14.28 7.39
N ILE A 106 2.94 -13.03 7.42
CA ILE A 106 2.24 -11.86 7.98
C ILE A 106 1.70 -11.05 6.81
N TRP A 107 0.39 -10.82 6.75
CA TRP A 107 -0.23 -10.23 5.58
C TRP A 107 -1.50 -9.44 5.86
N SER A 108 -1.98 -8.69 4.86
CA SER A 108 -3.26 -8.00 4.90
C SER A 108 -3.94 -7.96 3.54
N HIS A 109 -5.27 -7.94 3.53
CA HIS A 109 -6.05 -7.67 2.32
C HIS A 109 -6.11 -6.18 1.96
N SER A 110 -6.05 -5.30 2.96
CA SER A 110 -6.36 -3.87 2.83
C SER A 110 -5.32 -2.95 3.48
N GLY A 111 -4.05 -3.37 3.49
CA GLY A 111 -2.97 -2.55 4.04
C GLY A 111 -3.02 -2.42 5.57
N GLY A 112 -3.40 -3.47 6.29
CA GLY A 112 -3.39 -3.51 7.75
C GLY A 112 -1.99 -3.25 8.32
N LYS A 113 -1.95 -2.66 9.51
CA LYS A 113 -0.73 -2.21 10.17
C LYS A 113 -0.42 -3.05 11.40
N LEU A 114 0.87 -3.32 11.62
CA LEU A 114 1.39 -3.97 12.83
C LEU A 114 2.63 -3.23 13.33
N SER A 115 2.58 -2.73 14.55
CA SER A 115 3.75 -2.18 15.26
C SER A 115 4.16 -3.13 16.37
N VAL A 116 5.43 -3.58 16.34
CA VAL A 116 6.00 -4.50 17.34
C VAL A 116 7.15 -3.79 18.04
N LYS A 117 7.03 -3.63 19.35
CA LYS A 117 8.09 -3.08 20.22
C LYS A 117 8.49 -4.06 21.29
N SER A 118 9.78 -4.33 21.38
CA SER A 118 10.37 -5.23 22.38
C SER A 118 11.69 -4.69 22.88
N ASP A 119 12.03 -4.91 24.13
CA ASP A 119 13.39 -4.66 24.64
C ASP A 119 14.41 -5.74 24.16
N GLY A 120 13.91 -6.89 23.68
CA GLY A 120 14.67 -7.93 23.00
C GLY A 120 14.60 -7.81 21.47
N CYS A 121 14.25 -8.89 20.79
CA CYS A 121 14.01 -8.89 19.34
C CYS A 121 12.54 -8.60 19.06
N ALA A 122 12.25 -7.59 18.19
CA ALA A 122 10.86 -7.30 17.87
C ALA A 122 10.24 -8.47 17.07
N LEU A 123 10.92 -8.93 16.02
CA LEU A 123 10.48 -10.08 15.22
C LEU A 123 11.64 -11.06 15.04
N LEU A 124 11.51 -12.23 15.67
CA LEU A 124 12.49 -13.29 15.66
C LEU A 124 11.94 -14.53 14.96
N PHE A 125 12.69 -15.10 14.03
CA PHE A 125 12.34 -16.37 13.40
C PHE A 125 13.56 -17.30 13.35
N GLY A 126 13.35 -18.60 13.17
CA GLY A 126 14.51 -19.50 13.18
C GLY A 126 14.20 -20.88 12.64
N GLY A 127 15.05 -21.36 11.71
CA GLY A 127 14.90 -22.63 11.02
C GLY A 127 13.77 -22.68 10.01
N CYS A 128 13.16 -21.52 9.67
CA CYS A 128 12.00 -21.44 8.79
C CYS A 128 12.01 -20.12 7.99
N PRO A 129 11.30 -20.03 6.87
CA PRO A 129 11.07 -18.77 6.17
C PRO A 129 10.01 -17.91 6.86
N LEU A 130 10.14 -16.58 6.67
CA LEU A 130 9.15 -15.60 7.03
C LEU A 130 8.79 -14.77 5.81
N GLU A 131 7.49 -14.68 5.49
CA GLU A 131 6.99 -13.76 4.47
C GLU A 131 6.18 -12.62 5.10
N ILE A 132 6.43 -11.39 4.65
CA ILE A 132 5.66 -10.18 4.99
C ILE A 132 5.05 -9.67 3.68
N SER A 133 3.72 -9.62 3.59
CA SER A 133 3.03 -9.38 2.32
C SER A 133 1.85 -8.42 2.44
N ASN A 134 1.78 -7.42 1.55
CA ASN A 134 0.67 -6.48 1.42
C ASN A 134 0.27 -5.78 2.74
N CYS A 135 1.23 -5.42 3.60
CA CYS A 135 0.96 -4.81 4.89
C CYS A 135 1.99 -3.74 5.26
N TRP A 136 1.72 -3.05 6.36
CA TRP A 136 2.63 -2.12 7.01
C TRP A 136 3.15 -2.74 8.30
N LEU A 137 4.47 -2.94 8.42
CA LEU A 137 5.12 -3.49 9.62
C LEU A 137 6.16 -2.53 10.17
N GLU A 138 6.08 -2.24 11.46
CA GLU A 138 7.11 -1.57 12.25
C GLU A 138 7.67 -2.54 13.28
N ALA A 139 8.99 -2.76 13.31
CA ALA A 139 9.67 -3.65 14.24
C ALA A 139 10.81 -2.91 14.95
N GLU A 140 10.65 -2.62 16.25
CA GLU A 140 11.62 -1.88 17.05
C GLU A 140 12.04 -2.68 18.28
N GLY A 141 13.38 -2.84 18.49
CA GLY A 141 13.92 -3.58 19.63
C GLY A 141 15.44 -3.45 19.79
N ALA A 142 16.04 -4.34 20.57
CA ALA A 142 17.49 -4.54 20.50
C ALA A 142 17.87 -5.08 19.12
N TRP A 143 17.04 -5.98 18.59
CA TRP A 143 17.02 -6.40 17.19
C TRP A 143 15.65 -6.07 16.58
N GLY A 144 15.64 -5.48 15.38
CA GLY A 144 14.40 -5.18 14.66
C GLY A 144 13.77 -6.47 14.12
N ILE A 145 14.31 -7.00 13.03
CA ILE A 145 13.95 -8.31 12.44
C ILE A 145 15.23 -9.13 12.39
N SER A 146 15.22 -10.29 13.01
CA SER A 146 16.41 -11.14 13.11
C SER A 146 16.05 -12.63 13.02
N ALA A 147 16.95 -13.42 12.45
CA ALA A 147 16.86 -14.86 12.53
C ALA A 147 17.78 -15.41 13.63
N ARG A 148 17.90 -16.76 13.76
CA ARG A 148 18.62 -17.36 14.89
C ARG A 148 20.01 -17.89 14.53
N ASN A 149 20.14 -18.55 13.39
CA ASN A 149 21.27 -19.46 13.15
C ASN A 149 21.92 -19.27 11.77
N ASN A 150 21.43 -18.37 10.93
CA ASN A 150 21.87 -18.17 9.53
C ASN A 150 21.81 -19.45 8.69
N VAL A 151 20.84 -20.34 8.98
CA VAL A 151 20.61 -21.55 8.20
C VAL A 151 19.84 -21.19 6.91
N ALA A 152 20.00 -22.02 5.87
CA ALA A 152 19.49 -21.70 4.53
C ALA A 152 17.97 -21.45 4.47
N GLU A 153 17.22 -21.99 5.40
CA GLU A 153 15.76 -21.86 5.53
C GLU A 153 15.34 -20.51 6.11
N GLU A 154 16.23 -19.76 6.76
CA GLU A 154 15.93 -18.47 7.40
C GLU A 154 15.92 -17.34 6.36
N VAL A 155 14.98 -17.42 5.42
CA VAL A 155 14.76 -16.43 4.38
C VAL A 155 13.69 -15.44 4.82
N LEU A 156 14.00 -14.14 4.80
CA LEU A 156 13.02 -13.08 4.94
C LEU A 156 12.57 -12.64 3.54
N LYS A 157 11.29 -12.86 3.23
CA LYS A 157 10.67 -12.36 1.99
C LYS A 157 9.73 -11.21 2.34
N ILE A 158 9.89 -10.08 1.64
CA ILE A 158 9.01 -8.91 1.77
C ILE A 158 8.41 -8.63 0.39
N SER A 159 7.08 -8.70 0.31
CA SER A 159 6.34 -8.52 -0.93
C SER A 159 5.34 -7.37 -0.79
N ASN A 160 5.41 -6.37 -1.68
CA ASN A 160 4.44 -5.28 -1.74
C ASN A 160 4.10 -4.68 -0.36
N SER A 161 5.09 -4.44 0.50
CA SER A 161 4.87 -4.03 1.89
C SER A 161 5.75 -2.83 2.25
N HIS A 162 5.24 -2.02 3.19
CA HIS A 162 6.06 -1.05 3.90
C HIS A 162 6.60 -1.71 5.17
N VAL A 163 7.93 -1.75 5.33
CA VAL A 163 8.57 -2.31 6.51
C VAL A 163 9.56 -1.32 7.10
N GLU A 164 9.37 -0.96 8.37
CA GLU A 164 10.34 -0.24 9.18
C GLU A 164 10.95 -1.18 10.21
N ALA A 165 12.25 -1.43 10.12
CA ALA A 165 12.97 -2.22 11.10
C ALA A 165 14.03 -1.36 11.80
N LYS A 166 14.05 -1.39 13.14
CA LYS A 166 15.02 -0.65 13.94
C LYS A 166 15.52 -1.51 15.10
N GLY A 167 16.82 -1.70 15.16
CA GLY A 167 17.46 -2.45 16.24
C GLY A 167 18.76 -1.80 16.67
N SER A 168 18.96 -1.62 17.98
CA SER A 168 20.21 -1.06 18.52
C SER A 168 21.42 -1.97 18.32
N THR A 169 21.21 -3.27 18.08
CA THR A 169 22.24 -4.27 17.75
C THR A 169 22.25 -4.60 16.26
N GLY A 170 21.08 -4.67 15.62
CA GLY A 170 20.92 -4.90 14.19
C GLY A 170 19.46 -4.69 13.78
N SER A 171 19.25 -3.95 12.71
CA SER A 171 17.88 -3.64 12.27
C SER A 171 17.26 -4.78 11.47
N ILE A 172 17.99 -5.31 10.48
CA ILE A 172 17.67 -6.55 9.77
C ILE A 172 18.97 -7.35 9.72
N CYS A 173 19.05 -8.44 10.44
CA CYS A 173 20.31 -9.17 10.60
C CYS A 173 20.10 -10.66 10.91
N ASP A 174 21.21 -11.41 10.87
CA ASP A 174 21.27 -12.84 11.15
C ASP A 174 20.34 -13.69 10.26
N ILE A 175 19.99 -13.20 9.06
CA ILE A 175 19.12 -13.89 8.10
C ILE A 175 19.93 -14.50 6.96
N ALA A 176 19.53 -15.69 6.47
CA ALA A 176 20.24 -16.34 5.37
C ALA A 176 20.10 -15.57 4.04
N ASN A 177 18.93 -15.01 3.81
CA ASN A 177 18.67 -14.22 2.59
C ASN A 177 17.53 -13.21 2.82
N LEU A 178 17.59 -12.08 2.10
CA LEU A 178 16.52 -11.09 1.98
C LEU A 178 16.01 -11.07 0.55
N VAL A 179 14.72 -11.37 0.36
CA VAL A 179 14.05 -11.32 -0.95
C VAL A 179 13.06 -10.16 -0.93
N LEU A 180 13.26 -9.20 -1.81
CA LEU A 180 12.36 -8.05 -2.00
C LEU A 180 11.59 -8.24 -3.31
N ASP A 181 10.26 -8.29 -3.23
CA ASP A 181 9.36 -8.51 -4.36
C ASP A 181 8.39 -7.32 -4.47
N GLY A 182 8.60 -6.47 -5.48
CA GLY A 182 7.90 -5.20 -5.63
C GLY A 182 8.17 -4.20 -4.50
N CYS A 183 9.36 -4.30 -3.88
CA CYS A 183 9.83 -3.42 -2.80
C CYS A 183 11.32 -3.14 -2.94
N SER A 184 11.77 -2.04 -2.33
CA SER A 184 13.20 -1.68 -2.26
C SER A 184 13.57 -1.04 -0.93
N ILE A 185 14.85 -1.17 -0.52
CA ILE A 185 15.36 -0.46 0.66
C ILE A 185 15.52 1.01 0.26
N THR A 186 14.78 1.90 0.92
CA THR A 186 14.80 3.35 0.66
C THR A 186 15.59 4.12 1.70
N GLN A 187 15.72 3.57 2.92
CA GLN A 187 16.49 4.19 4.00
C GLN A 187 17.23 3.13 4.82
N PRO A 188 18.48 3.45 5.22
CA PRO A 188 19.27 4.58 4.76
C PRO A 188 19.66 4.44 3.29
N ASN A 189 19.79 5.55 2.59
CA ASN A 189 20.15 5.53 1.17
C ASN A 189 21.50 4.83 0.94
N GLY A 190 21.51 3.83 0.04
CA GLY A 190 22.68 3.01 -0.25
C GLY A 190 22.88 1.82 0.70
N ALA A 191 21.94 1.54 1.59
CA ALA A 191 21.96 0.30 2.35
C ALA A 191 21.56 -0.89 1.47
N GLU A 192 22.25 -2.02 1.65
CA GLU A 192 22.05 -3.25 0.88
C GLU A 192 22.15 -4.47 1.80
N PHE A 193 21.47 -5.54 1.45
CA PHE A 193 21.65 -6.82 2.13
C PHE A 193 22.96 -7.49 1.67
N ASP A 194 23.78 -7.90 2.62
CA ASP A 194 25.00 -8.64 2.38
C ASP A 194 24.88 -10.09 2.88
N ALA A 195 24.94 -11.04 1.94
CA ALA A 195 24.78 -12.45 2.25
C ALA A 195 25.99 -13.06 3.01
N GLN A 196 27.13 -12.38 3.10
CA GLN A 196 28.29 -12.87 3.86
C GLN A 196 28.19 -12.49 5.35
N SER A 197 27.67 -11.31 5.63
CA SER A 197 27.41 -10.83 7.00
C SER A 197 25.98 -11.14 7.46
N HIS A 198 25.14 -11.70 6.58
CA HIS A 198 23.74 -12.03 6.87
C HIS A 198 22.90 -10.84 7.38
N SER A 199 23.21 -9.63 6.91
CA SER A 199 22.65 -8.42 7.47
C SER A 199 22.48 -7.33 6.41
N VAL A 200 21.62 -6.36 6.71
CA VAL A 200 21.57 -5.10 5.94
C VAL A 200 22.71 -4.21 6.42
N LEU A 201 23.58 -3.85 5.46
CA LEU A 201 24.75 -3.02 5.70
C LEU A 201 24.61 -1.64 5.07
N LEU A 202 25.29 -0.66 5.67
CA LEU A 202 25.62 0.62 5.04
C LEU A 202 27.12 0.86 5.18
N ASN A 203 27.82 1.09 4.05
CA ASN A 203 29.27 1.27 4.01
C ASN A 203 30.09 0.13 4.66
N GLY A 204 29.56 -1.11 4.63
CA GLY A 204 30.20 -2.30 5.19
C GLY A 204 29.93 -2.55 6.69
N GLU A 205 29.12 -1.72 7.34
CA GLU A 205 28.73 -1.88 8.74
C GLU A 205 27.25 -2.21 8.86
N VAL A 206 26.90 -3.07 9.86
CA VAL A 206 25.50 -3.44 10.15
C VAL A 206 24.70 -2.19 10.53
N VAL A 207 23.54 -1.99 9.89
CA VAL A 207 22.67 -0.89 10.21
C VAL A 207 21.98 -1.15 11.55
N THR A 208 22.23 -0.24 12.52
CA THR A 208 21.66 -0.30 13.90
C THR A 208 20.64 0.80 14.17
N TYR A 209 20.19 1.48 13.15
CA TYR A 209 19.14 2.49 13.17
C TYR A 209 18.10 2.14 12.08
N LYS A 210 17.08 2.95 11.93
CA LYS A 210 15.92 2.61 11.10
C LYS A 210 16.31 2.24 9.65
N VAL A 211 15.95 1.02 9.24
CA VAL A 211 15.88 0.56 7.84
C VAL A 211 14.44 0.69 7.39
N VAL A 212 14.21 1.30 6.23
CA VAL A 212 12.88 1.41 5.62
C VAL A 212 12.89 0.70 4.27
N ILE A 213 11.95 -0.21 4.10
CA ILE A 213 11.65 -0.88 2.84
C ILE A 213 10.28 -0.40 2.40
N GLU A 214 10.22 0.14 1.18
CA GLU A 214 8.99 0.71 0.60
C GLU A 214 8.53 -0.11 -0.60
N PRO A 215 7.21 -0.18 -0.85
CA PRO A 215 6.69 -0.71 -2.10
C PRO A 215 7.16 0.15 -3.29
N ASP A 216 7.48 -0.50 -4.39
CA ASP A 216 7.90 0.20 -5.59
C ASP A 216 6.77 1.07 -6.17
N SER A 217 7.14 2.29 -6.57
CA SER A 217 6.20 3.26 -7.13
C SER A 217 6.06 3.07 -8.65
N TYR A 218 4.83 3.16 -9.16
CA TYR A 218 4.54 3.11 -10.60
C TYR A 218 4.75 4.46 -11.32
N GLY A 219 5.20 5.50 -10.64
CA GLY A 219 5.42 6.80 -11.27
C GLY A 219 4.15 7.62 -11.49
N ILE A 220 3.09 7.31 -10.74
CA ILE A 220 1.84 8.07 -10.67
C ILE A 220 1.69 8.63 -9.26
N GLN A 221 1.19 9.84 -9.13
CA GLN A 221 0.72 10.39 -7.85
C GLN A 221 -0.77 10.75 -7.94
N ILE A 222 -1.50 10.49 -6.86
CA ILE A 222 -2.90 10.88 -6.66
C ILE A 222 -2.95 11.70 -5.38
N ALA A 223 -3.44 12.94 -5.45
CA ALA A 223 -3.50 13.88 -4.32
C ALA A 223 -2.15 14.02 -3.56
N GLY A 224 -1.03 13.83 -4.25
CA GLY A 224 0.33 13.91 -3.70
C GLY A 224 0.94 12.59 -3.26
N GLU A 225 0.14 11.54 -3.05
CA GLU A 225 0.60 10.21 -2.66
C GLU A 225 0.97 9.35 -3.88
N TYR A 226 2.01 8.53 -3.75
CA TYR A 226 2.44 7.62 -4.82
C TYR A 226 1.49 6.43 -4.96
N VAL A 227 1.18 6.10 -6.21
CA VAL A 227 0.56 4.82 -6.55
C VAL A 227 1.65 3.74 -6.53
N THR A 228 1.46 2.76 -5.67
CA THR A 228 2.40 1.67 -5.42
C THR A 228 1.70 0.32 -5.56
N SER A 229 2.46 -0.76 -5.52
CA SER A 229 1.90 -2.12 -5.49
C SER A 229 0.99 -2.37 -4.28
N LEU A 230 1.18 -1.64 -3.17
CA LEU A 230 0.38 -1.76 -1.95
C LEU A 230 -1.02 -1.14 -2.08
N ASN A 231 -1.17 -0.01 -2.80
CA ASN A 231 -2.44 0.72 -2.89
C ASN A 231 -3.10 0.69 -4.28
N CYS A 232 -2.44 0.18 -5.32
CA CYS A 232 -2.94 0.28 -6.71
C CYS A 232 -4.31 -0.36 -6.94
N LYS A 233 -4.70 -1.36 -6.14
CA LYS A 233 -5.99 -2.04 -6.28
C LYS A 233 -7.16 -1.22 -5.75
N ASP A 234 -6.91 -0.34 -4.79
CA ASP A 234 -7.89 0.56 -4.18
C ASP A 234 -7.21 1.87 -3.76
N LEU A 235 -7.32 2.89 -4.61
CA LEU A 235 -6.72 4.20 -4.36
C LEU A 235 -7.62 5.12 -3.53
N SER A 236 -8.80 4.66 -3.11
CA SER A 236 -9.68 5.40 -2.17
C SER A 236 -9.11 5.44 -0.75
N VAL A 237 -8.09 4.63 -0.46
CA VAL A 237 -7.33 4.69 0.80
C VAL A 237 -6.46 5.95 0.92
N ILE A 238 -6.24 6.68 -0.18
CA ILE A 238 -5.49 7.93 -0.21
C ILE A 238 -6.36 9.06 0.33
N ASP A 239 -5.81 9.86 1.24
CA ASP A 239 -6.54 10.99 1.84
C ASP A 239 -7.02 11.99 0.77
N GLY A 240 -8.28 12.40 0.88
CA GLY A 240 -8.93 13.27 -0.10
C GLY A 240 -9.45 12.56 -1.35
N VAL A 241 -9.40 11.23 -1.42
CA VAL A 241 -9.93 10.43 -2.53
C VAL A 241 -11.15 9.64 -2.08
N ASP A 242 -12.25 9.75 -2.82
CA ASP A 242 -13.50 9.02 -2.60
C ASP A 242 -14.02 8.46 -3.93
N GLY A 243 -14.77 7.35 -3.88
CA GLY A 243 -15.27 6.65 -5.06
C GLY A 243 -14.43 5.43 -5.41
N LYS A 244 -14.71 4.83 -6.57
CA LYS A 244 -14.04 3.60 -6.99
C LYS A 244 -12.91 3.93 -7.97
N ILE A 245 -11.69 3.82 -7.48
CA ILE A 245 -10.48 4.16 -8.24
C ILE A 245 -9.40 3.10 -8.04
N SER A 246 -8.81 2.62 -9.14
CA SER A 246 -7.74 1.61 -9.11
C SER A 246 -6.81 1.78 -10.30
N TYR A 247 -5.57 1.33 -10.12
CA TYR A 247 -4.57 1.29 -11.19
C TYR A 247 -4.14 -0.15 -11.46
N ASP A 248 -4.16 -0.55 -12.73
CA ASP A 248 -3.66 -1.83 -13.22
C ASP A 248 -2.29 -1.61 -13.90
N PRO A 249 -1.17 -2.04 -13.30
CA PRO A 249 0.16 -1.85 -13.85
C PRO A 249 0.43 -2.72 -15.09
N GLU A 250 -0.28 -3.83 -15.28
CA GLU A 250 -0.08 -4.70 -16.45
C GLU A 250 -0.59 -4.05 -17.73
N THR A 251 -1.67 -3.27 -17.63
CA THR A 251 -2.30 -2.58 -18.76
C THR A 251 -2.05 -1.08 -18.78
N ASN A 252 -1.32 -0.54 -17.79
CA ASN A 252 -1.12 0.90 -17.55
C ASN A 252 -2.45 1.67 -17.47
N THR A 253 -3.45 1.10 -16.79
CA THR A 253 -4.81 1.65 -16.78
C THR A 253 -5.22 2.13 -15.39
N LEU A 254 -5.47 3.44 -15.26
CA LEU A 254 -6.16 4.04 -14.13
C LEU A 254 -7.66 4.06 -14.42
N THR A 255 -8.45 3.33 -13.64
CA THR A 255 -9.92 3.27 -13.78
C THR A 255 -10.56 4.12 -12.70
N MET A 256 -11.52 4.97 -13.09
CA MET A 256 -12.25 5.88 -12.22
C MET A 256 -13.75 5.72 -12.45
N GLU A 257 -14.51 5.45 -11.38
CA GLU A 257 -15.97 5.31 -11.40
C GLU A 257 -16.58 6.12 -10.24
N ASP A 258 -17.27 7.23 -10.58
CA ASP A 258 -17.88 8.16 -9.61
C ASP A 258 -16.88 8.68 -8.56
N VAL A 259 -15.69 9.08 -9.02
CA VAL A 259 -14.56 9.46 -8.15
C VAL A 259 -14.58 10.96 -7.82
N THR A 260 -14.31 11.29 -6.57
CA THR A 260 -13.99 12.64 -6.13
C THR A 260 -12.56 12.69 -5.57
N ILE A 261 -11.71 13.57 -6.13
CA ILE A 261 -10.36 13.84 -5.63
C ILE A 261 -10.27 15.29 -5.18
N ASN A 262 -9.91 15.50 -3.90
CA ASN A 262 -9.66 16.81 -3.32
C ASN A 262 -8.19 16.96 -2.94
N ALA A 263 -7.38 17.50 -3.85
CA ALA A 263 -5.95 17.69 -3.65
C ALA A 263 -5.64 19.12 -3.24
N THR A 264 -5.49 19.40 -1.94
CA THR A 264 -5.38 20.78 -1.43
C THR A 264 -4.09 21.46 -1.88
N ASP A 265 -2.92 20.81 -1.78
CA ASP A 265 -1.61 21.42 -2.06
C ASP A 265 -0.82 20.68 -3.16
N PHE A 266 -1.42 19.67 -3.77
CA PHE A 266 -0.79 18.80 -4.77
C PHE A 266 -1.57 18.83 -6.09
N ASN A 267 -1.04 18.20 -7.12
CA ASN A 267 -1.84 17.85 -8.29
C ASN A 267 -2.87 16.79 -7.91
N GLY A 268 -4.05 16.82 -8.52
CA GLY A 268 -5.05 15.79 -8.31
C GLY A 268 -4.56 14.43 -8.79
N ILE A 269 -4.17 14.36 -10.07
CA ILE A 269 -3.50 13.21 -10.68
C ILE A 269 -2.23 13.72 -11.36
N TRP A 270 -1.10 13.06 -11.13
CA TRP A 270 0.15 13.36 -11.82
C TRP A 270 0.77 12.09 -12.39
N ASN A 271 0.73 11.95 -13.72
CA ASN A 271 1.50 10.93 -14.42
C ASN A 271 2.93 11.44 -14.64
N ARG A 272 3.89 10.92 -13.86
CA ARG A 272 5.30 11.32 -13.90
C ARG A 272 6.16 10.42 -14.78
N GLY A 273 5.74 9.17 -15.03
CA GLY A 273 6.62 8.21 -15.67
C GLY A 273 5.93 7.03 -16.37
N VAL A 274 4.60 6.96 -16.37
CA VAL A 274 3.89 5.86 -17.04
C VAL A 274 3.59 6.25 -18.49
N LYS A 275 4.33 5.63 -19.41
CA LYS A 275 4.14 5.80 -20.84
C LYS A 275 2.85 5.14 -21.32
N ASP A 276 2.13 5.80 -22.20
CA ASP A 276 0.86 5.34 -22.78
C ASP A 276 -0.19 4.97 -21.71
N MET A 277 -0.21 5.75 -20.61
CA MET A 277 -1.17 5.56 -19.53
C MET A 277 -2.60 5.79 -20.05
N LYS A 278 -3.49 4.90 -19.65
CA LYS A 278 -4.93 4.99 -19.97
C LYS A 278 -5.68 5.42 -18.72
N ILE A 279 -6.44 6.51 -18.80
CA ILE A 279 -7.39 6.92 -17.77
C ILE A 279 -8.79 6.57 -18.28
N LYS A 280 -9.42 5.56 -17.69
CA LYS A 280 -10.77 5.11 -18.06
C LYS A 280 -11.80 5.68 -17.10
N LEU A 281 -12.80 6.37 -17.65
CA LEU A 281 -13.83 7.08 -16.90
C LEU A 281 -15.19 6.39 -17.02
N PHE A 282 -15.83 6.17 -15.88
CA PHE A 282 -17.21 5.76 -15.75
C PHE A 282 -17.93 6.70 -14.78
N GLY A 283 -19.23 6.95 -15.00
CA GLY A 283 -20.01 7.84 -14.14
C GLY A 283 -19.50 9.29 -14.11
N ASN A 284 -19.57 9.93 -12.96
CA ASN A 284 -19.20 11.34 -12.78
C ASN A 284 -17.94 11.46 -11.92
N ASN A 285 -16.86 11.96 -12.50
CA ASN A 285 -15.57 12.11 -11.82
C ASN A 285 -15.26 13.60 -11.64
N ILE A 286 -14.86 13.97 -10.43
CA ILE A 286 -14.59 15.37 -10.04
C ILE A 286 -13.20 15.44 -9.41
N ILE A 287 -12.38 16.35 -9.89
CA ILE A 287 -11.05 16.61 -9.31
C ILE A 287 -10.94 18.10 -8.99
N THR A 288 -10.68 18.42 -7.75
CA THR A 288 -10.37 19.77 -7.29
C THR A 288 -8.93 19.85 -6.79
N SER A 289 -8.23 20.91 -7.14
CA SER A 289 -6.84 21.11 -6.77
C SER A 289 -6.48 22.59 -6.67
N LYS A 290 -5.44 22.92 -5.92
CA LYS A 290 -4.79 24.23 -5.96
C LYS A 290 -3.74 24.32 -7.08
N LYS A 291 -3.14 23.16 -7.43
CA LYS A 291 -2.25 22.99 -8.59
C LYS A 291 -3.03 22.46 -9.78
N ALA A 292 -2.40 21.81 -10.74
CA ALA A 292 -3.12 21.18 -11.83
C ALA A 292 -4.02 20.04 -11.31
N CYS A 293 -5.28 19.97 -11.80
CA CYS A 293 -6.12 18.83 -11.44
C CYS A 293 -5.56 17.54 -12.05
N ILE A 294 -5.14 17.59 -13.32
CA ILE A 294 -4.38 16.50 -13.94
C ILE A 294 -3.12 17.08 -14.57
N SER A 295 -1.97 16.46 -14.30
CA SER A 295 -0.68 16.77 -14.91
C SER A 295 -0.13 15.55 -15.62
N ILE A 296 0.19 15.68 -16.92
CA ILE A 296 0.64 14.59 -17.79
C ILE A 296 2.06 14.87 -18.27
N SER A 297 3.01 14.09 -17.79
CA SER A 297 4.42 14.18 -18.22
C SER A 297 4.82 13.09 -19.23
N GLU A 298 3.99 12.05 -19.41
CA GLU A 298 4.18 10.98 -20.37
C GLU A 298 2.90 10.79 -21.21
N THR A 299 3.04 10.30 -22.44
CA THR A 299 1.91 10.05 -23.35
C THR A 299 0.76 9.35 -22.65
N SER A 300 -0.46 9.86 -22.83
CA SER A 300 -1.62 9.34 -22.11
C SER A 300 -2.89 9.44 -22.95
N THR A 301 -3.89 8.65 -22.57
CA THR A 301 -5.24 8.67 -23.15
C THR A 301 -6.30 8.74 -22.06
N ILE A 302 -7.21 9.69 -22.14
CA ILE A 302 -8.42 9.76 -21.32
C ILE A 302 -9.58 9.24 -22.16
N SER A 303 -10.27 8.19 -21.71
CA SER A 303 -11.35 7.56 -22.48
C SER A 303 -12.44 6.98 -21.58
N GLY A 304 -13.56 6.57 -22.16
CA GLY A 304 -14.65 5.91 -21.44
C GLY A 304 -16.01 6.56 -21.74
N SER A 305 -17.01 6.24 -20.91
CA SER A 305 -18.38 6.77 -21.05
C SER A 305 -18.73 7.81 -19.99
N GLY A 306 -17.76 8.16 -19.13
CA GLY A 306 -17.96 9.05 -17.99
C GLY A 306 -17.78 10.52 -18.31
N THR A 307 -18.04 11.33 -17.29
CA THR A 307 -17.77 12.78 -17.26
C THR A 307 -16.56 13.03 -16.35
N LEU A 308 -15.72 13.99 -16.72
CA LEU A 308 -14.60 14.46 -15.93
C LEU A 308 -14.68 15.96 -15.73
N SER A 309 -14.81 16.40 -14.50
CA SER A 309 -14.86 17.80 -14.11
C SER A 309 -13.59 18.16 -13.34
N LEU A 310 -12.79 19.06 -13.88
CA LEU A 310 -11.52 19.51 -13.34
C LEU A 310 -11.64 20.98 -12.90
N LYS A 311 -11.38 21.27 -11.63
CA LYS A 311 -11.42 22.62 -11.11
C LYS A 311 -10.18 22.96 -10.32
N SER A 312 -9.28 23.71 -10.95
CA SER A 312 -8.08 24.24 -10.28
C SER A 312 -8.32 25.63 -9.75
N SER A 313 -7.95 25.89 -8.50
CA SER A 313 -8.04 27.22 -7.88
C SER A 313 -6.85 28.11 -8.16
N GLY A 314 -5.73 27.58 -8.62
CA GLY A 314 -4.48 28.35 -8.79
C GLY A 314 -3.70 28.07 -10.07
N ASP A 315 -4.01 26.99 -10.77
CA ASP A 315 -3.22 26.53 -11.92
C ASP A 315 -4.13 26.00 -13.05
N CYS A 316 -3.77 24.89 -13.70
CA CYS A 316 -4.48 24.33 -14.85
C CYS A 316 -5.58 23.36 -14.42
N GLY A 317 -6.73 23.36 -15.10
CA GLY A 317 -7.62 22.22 -15.04
C GLY A 317 -6.89 20.95 -15.52
N LEU A 318 -6.31 21.02 -16.73
CA LEU A 318 -5.48 19.94 -17.28
C LEU A 318 -4.18 20.54 -17.81
N TYR A 319 -3.05 19.97 -17.37
CA TYR A 319 -1.72 20.37 -17.77
C TYR A 319 -0.95 19.22 -18.44
N MET A 320 -0.31 19.48 -19.57
CA MET A 320 0.35 18.45 -20.35
C MET A 320 1.73 18.89 -20.85
N HIS A 321 2.76 18.06 -20.63
CA HIS A 321 4.11 18.25 -21.14
C HIS A 321 4.39 17.45 -22.43
N THR A 322 3.41 16.69 -22.89
CA THR A 322 3.52 15.77 -24.03
C THR A 322 2.15 15.53 -24.66
N SER A 323 2.03 14.57 -25.56
CA SER A 323 0.78 14.27 -26.25
C SER A 323 -0.27 13.63 -25.34
N LEU A 324 -1.51 14.09 -25.47
CA LEU A 324 -2.68 13.56 -24.79
C LEU A 324 -3.82 13.35 -25.78
N SER A 325 -4.48 12.19 -25.75
CA SER A 325 -5.75 11.92 -26.43
C SER A 325 -6.91 11.93 -25.45
N VAL A 326 -8.01 12.57 -25.85
CA VAL A 326 -9.30 12.57 -25.12
C VAL A 326 -10.36 11.97 -26.03
N GLU A 327 -10.93 10.81 -25.67
CA GLU A 327 -11.71 9.97 -26.57
C GLU A 327 -13.08 9.57 -25.97
N GLY A 328 -14.17 10.02 -26.59
CA GLY A 328 -15.54 9.61 -26.26
C GLY A 328 -16.06 10.08 -24.90
N VAL A 329 -15.47 11.10 -24.28
CA VAL A 329 -15.80 11.57 -22.93
C VAL A 329 -16.35 13.00 -22.93
N LYS A 330 -16.94 13.40 -21.78
CA LYS A 330 -17.26 14.80 -21.49
C LYS A 330 -16.22 15.34 -20.50
N LEU A 331 -15.43 16.33 -20.92
CA LEU A 331 -14.41 16.97 -20.12
C LEU A 331 -14.77 18.44 -19.87
N TYR A 332 -14.81 18.84 -18.62
CA TYR A 332 -14.92 20.21 -18.15
C TYR A 332 -13.63 20.57 -17.41
N ALA A 333 -12.89 21.56 -17.90
CA ALA A 333 -11.62 21.97 -17.34
C ALA A 333 -11.63 23.47 -17.01
N GLU A 334 -11.58 23.80 -15.73
CA GLU A 334 -11.60 25.16 -15.20
C GLU A 334 -10.35 25.45 -14.39
N GLY A 335 -9.75 26.64 -14.57
CA GLY A 335 -8.58 27.07 -13.81
C GLY A 335 -8.07 28.45 -14.17
N LYS A 336 -6.83 28.75 -13.77
CA LYS A 336 -6.09 29.86 -14.38
C LYS A 336 -5.92 29.59 -15.88
N TYR A 337 -5.65 28.32 -16.21
CA TYR A 337 -5.69 27.77 -17.55
C TYR A 337 -6.68 26.59 -17.57
N GLY A 338 -7.54 26.51 -18.59
CA GLY A 338 -8.45 25.39 -18.73
C GLY A 338 -7.70 24.11 -19.08
N VAL A 339 -7.16 24.05 -20.30
CA VAL A 339 -6.23 23.02 -20.78
C VAL A 339 -4.98 23.74 -21.31
N ALA A 340 -3.81 23.38 -20.78
CA ALA A 340 -2.56 24.02 -21.18
C ALA A 340 -1.43 23.01 -21.43
N GLY A 341 -0.59 23.33 -22.40
CA GLY A 341 0.73 22.73 -22.55
C GLY A 341 1.80 23.43 -21.71
N ASP A 342 3.06 23.14 -21.97
CA ASP A 342 4.22 23.79 -21.29
C ASP A 342 4.57 25.10 -22.01
N ASP A 343 4.97 25.02 -23.29
CA ASP A 343 5.32 26.20 -24.08
C ASP A 343 4.94 26.06 -25.58
N GLY A 344 4.24 24.98 -25.93
CA GLY A 344 3.85 24.68 -27.31
C GLY A 344 4.98 24.22 -28.23
N THR A 345 6.15 23.83 -27.69
CA THR A 345 7.34 23.50 -28.49
C THR A 345 7.86 22.08 -28.28
N ARG A 346 7.33 21.32 -27.30
CA ARG A 346 7.92 20.05 -26.84
C ARG A 346 7.07 18.80 -27.12
N GLY A 347 6.11 18.87 -28.02
CA GLY A 347 5.26 17.74 -28.36
C GLY A 347 3.93 17.71 -27.63
N GLU A 348 3.47 18.84 -27.11
CA GLU A 348 2.18 19.03 -26.47
C GLU A 348 1.05 19.00 -27.52
N ILE A 349 0.71 17.80 -27.97
CA ILE A 349 -0.35 17.60 -28.97
C ILE A 349 -1.61 17.12 -28.25
N LEU A 350 -2.64 17.95 -28.24
CA LEU A 350 -3.96 17.58 -27.76
C LEU A 350 -4.79 17.00 -28.91
N THR A 351 -5.20 15.74 -28.80
CA THR A 351 -6.12 15.11 -29.76
C THR A 351 -7.48 14.90 -29.10
N LEU A 352 -8.52 15.47 -29.68
CA LEU A 352 -9.91 15.31 -29.25
C LEU A 352 -10.66 14.43 -30.25
N ARG A 353 -11.14 13.25 -29.82
CA ARG A 353 -11.90 12.32 -30.65
C ARG A 353 -13.30 12.11 -30.12
N ASN A 354 -14.31 12.42 -30.91
CA ASN A 354 -15.72 12.19 -30.58
C ASN A 354 -16.07 12.60 -29.13
N SER A 355 -15.45 13.68 -28.63
CA SER A 355 -15.53 14.13 -27.24
C SER A 355 -16.17 15.51 -27.15
N TYR A 356 -16.82 15.78 -26.01
CA TYR A 356 -17.22 17.13 -25.63
C TYR A 356 -16.19 17.69 -24.66
N VAL A 357 -15.59 18.83 -24.99
CA VAL A 357 -14.63 19.52 -24.14
C VAL A 357 -15.05 20.97 -23.94
N GLU A 358 -15.21 21.37 -22.69
CA GLU A 358 -15.38 22.74 -22.25
C GLU A 358 -14.20 23.14 -21.40
N ALA A 359 -13.39 24.07 -21.88
CA ALA A 359 -12.24 24.58 -21.19
C ALA A 359 -12.42 26.07 -20.90
N THR A 360 -12.24 26.47 -19.65
CA THR A 360 -12.35 27.83 -19.17
C THR A 360 -11.14 28.21 -18.36
N GLY A 361 -10.42 29.24 -18.77
CA GLY A 361 -9.28 29.77 -18.07
C GLY A 361 -9.22 31.27 -18.03
N SER A 362 -8.89 31.86 -16.86
CA SER A 362 -8.74 33.31 -16.74
C SER A 362 -7.55 33.88 -17.51
N SER A 363 -6.55 33.04 -17.83
CA SER A 363 -5.35 33.40 -18.61
C SER A 363 -5.30 32.70 -19.97
N GLY A 364 -5.99 31.56 -20.14
CA GLY A 364 -6.09 30.84 -21.40
C GLY A 364 -7.02 29.64 -21.25
N SER A 365 -7.95 29.47 -22.21
CA SER A 365 -8.88 28.32 -22.15
C SER A 365 -8.23 27.05 -22.69
N ILE A 366 -7.64 27.12 -23.89
CA ILE A 366 -6.80 26.06 -24.50
C ILE A 366 -5.59 26.78 -25.09
N CYS A 367 -4.41 26.57 -24.49
CA CYS A 367 -3.21 27.33 -24.83
C CYS A 367 -1.91 26.53 -24.59
N ASP A 368 -0.81 27.14 -25.06
CA ASP A 368 0.55 26.61 -24.91
C ASP A 368 0.71 25.19 -25.49
N LEU A 369 -0.05 24.88 -26.55
CA LEU A 369 -0.01 23.60 -27.27
C LEU A 369 0.82 23.70 -28.53
N GLN A 370 1.60 22.69 -28.85
CA GLN A 370 2.25 22.57 -30.16
C GLN A 370 1.20 22.35 -31.27
N ASN A 371 0.16 21.56 -30.97
CA ASN A 371 -0.93 21.32 -31.93
C ASN A 371 -2.23 20.90 -31.24
N LEU A 372 -3.34 21.20 -31.90
CA LEU A 372 -4.68 20.71 -31.55
C LEU A 372 -5.27 19.92 -32.72
N VAL A 373 -5.54 18.64 -32.50
CA VAL A 373 -6.13 17.73 -33.48
C VAL A 373 -7.60 17.49 -33.12
N LEU A 374 -8.52 17.78 -34.04
CA LEU A 374 -9.95 17.56 -33.90
C LEU A 374 -10.39 16.42 -34.83
N ASP A 375 -10.84 15.31 -34.26
CA ASP A 375 -11.31 14.13 -34.96
C ASP A 375 -12.75 13.83 -34.52
N GLY A 376 -13.71 14.07 -35.41
CA GLY A 376 -15.13 14.05 -35.08
C GLY A 376 -15.57 15.15 -34.08
N CYS A 377 -14.76 16.21 -33.92
CA CYS A 377 -14.99 17.36 -33.05
C CYS A 377 -14.85 18.67 -33.83
N SER A 378 -15.42 19.75 -33.30
CA SER A 378 -15.22 21.10 -33.81
C SER A 378 -15.26 22.12 -32.69
N ILE A 379 -14.60 23.26 -32.86
CA ILE A 379 -14.70 24.38 -31.93
C ILE A 379 -16.01 25.09 -32.19
N THR A 380 -16.91 25.10 -31.23
CA THR A 380 -18.23 25.71 -31.34
C THR A 380 -18.33 27.05 -30.60
N GLN A 381 -17.51 27.24 -29.58
CA GLN A 381 -17.48 28.46 -28.76
C GLN A 381 -16.02 28.87 -28.45
N PRO A 382 -15.70 30.16 -28.51
CA PRO A 382 -16.51 31.20 -29.12
C PRO A 382 -16.61 30.99 -30.62
N THR A 383 -17.74 31.45 -31.22
CA THR A 383 -17.99 31.31 -32.67
C THR A 383 -16.87 31.95 -33.46
N GLY A 384 -16.27 31.20 -34.39
CA GLY A 384 -15.16 31.66 -35.24
C GLY A 384 -13.76 31.49 -34.61
N ALA A 385 -13.67 30.95 -33.43
CA ALA A 385 -12.37 30.59 -32.87
C ALA A 385 -11.76 29.39 -33.61
N ALA A 386 -10.43 29.37 -33.70
CA ALA A 386 -9.65 28.30 -34.29
C ALA A 386 -8.33 28.16 -33.53
N PHE A 387 -7.67 27.01 -33.66
CA PHE A 387 -6.31 26.86 -33.17
C PHE A 387 -5.35 27.62 -34.09
N ASP A 388 -4.56 28.52 -33.50
CA ASP A 388 -3.50 29.26 -34.19
C ASP A 388 -2.12 28.75 -33.68
N ALA A 389 -1.39 28.12 -34.59
CA ALA A 389 -0.06 27.57 -34.28
C ALA A 389 1.03 28.65 -34.03
N ASN A 390 0.79 29.91 -34.39
CA ASN A 390 1.75 30.99 -34.12
C ASN A 390 1.67 31.49 -32.67
N VAL A 391 0.51 31.36 -32.05
CA VAL A 391 0.29 31.72 -30.63
C VAL A 391 0.05 30.51 -29.76
N HIS A 392 0.15 29.29 -30.34
CA HIS A 392 0.01 28.02 -29.63
C HIS A 392 -1.31 27.89 -28.84
N ALA A 393 -2.39 28.50 -29.33
CA ALA A 393 -3.64 28.59 -28.57
C ALA A 393 -4.87 28.56 -29.47
N VAL A 394 -6.04 28.28 -28.88
CA VAL A 394 -7.32 28.59 -29.51
C VAL A 394 -7.58 30.09 -29.39
N ALA A 395 -7.59 30.75 -30.50
CA ALA A 395 -7.73 32.20 -30.61
C ALA A 395 -8.98 32.59 -31.39
N LEU A 396 -9.50 33.79 -31.12
CA LEU A 396 -10.57 34.42 -31.87
C LEU A 396 -10.00 35.65 -32.58
N ASN A 397 -10.06 35.67 -33.91
CA ASN A 397 -9.53 36.75 -34.78
C ASN A 397 -7.99 36.93 -34.70
N GLY A 398 -7.22 35.91 -34.38
CA GLY A 398 -5.78 35.89 -34.32
C GLY A 398 -5.25 36.39 -33.00
#